data_78447a0cfe16dbf95b8921082d9868dd
#
_entry.id   78447a0cfe16dbf95b8921082d9868dd
#
_cell.length_a   1.000
_cell.length_b   1.000
_cell.length_c   1.000
_cell.angle_alpha   90.00
_cell.angle_beta   90.00
_cell.angle_gamma   90.00
#
_symmetry.space_group_name_H-M   'P 1'
#
loop_
_entity.id
_entity.type
_entity.pdbx_description
1 polymer ?
#
loop_
_entity_poly.entity_id
_entity_poly.type
_entity_poly.pdbx_seq_one_letter_code
_entity_poly.pdbx_strand_id
1 'polypeptide(L)'
;MQLDKPQVWELLSLLERDYEDEKRGLYLRKVAEGYQLCTKEQHYELIKQLARSQEMKLSNAAMETLAIIAFKQPVTRSEMEAIRGVKVDGVVNTLLEYGLISEAGRKDSIGHPILYGTTDKFLITFGLNSLKDLPDFPDILSEHENEPEQMSLMAEFNEELNKTEETGDL
;
A
#
# COMPACT_ATOMS: atom_id res chain seq x y z
N MET A 1 -34.89 -14.78 -3.20
CA MET A 1 -34.23 -15.98 -2.70
C MET A 1 -33.38 -15.55 -1.51
N GLN A 2 -33.69 -16.00 -0.30
CA GLN A 2 -32.89 -15.70 0.88
C GLN A 2 -31.97 -16.91 1.11
N LEU A 3 -30.67 -16.68 1.00
CA LEU A 3 -29.64 -17.69 1.30
C LEU A 3 -29.10 -17.41 2.71
N ASP A 4 -28.83 -18.46 3.46
CA ASP A 4 -28.08 -18.33 4.70
C ASP A 4 -26.55 -18.21 4.45
N LYS A 5 -25.81 -17.81 5.49
CA LYS A 5 -24.36 -17.64 5.35
C LYS A 5 -23.63 -18.91 4.87
N PRO A 6 -23.88 -20.12 5.41
CA PRO A 6 -23.26 -21.34 4.94
C PRO A 6 -23.50 -21.62 3.46
N GLN A 7 -24.74 -21.44 2.98
CA GLN A 7 -25.09 -21.62 1.56
C GLN A 7 -24.33 -20.64 0.65
N VAL A 8 -24.17 -19.38 1.10
CA VAL A 8 -23.37 -18.38 0.35
C VAL A 8 -21.91 -18.81 0.27
N TRP A 9 -21.31 -19.30 1.36
CA TRP A 9 -19.94 -19.77 1.37
C TRP A 9 -19.72 -20.98 0.45
N GLU A 10 -20.65 -21.93 0.44
CA GLU A 10 -20.61 -23.08 -0.46
C GLU A 10 -20.65 -22.64 -1.93
N LEU A 11 -21.56 -21.75 -2.27
CA LEU A 11 -21.67 -21.21 -3.64
C LEU A 11 -20.43 -20.42 -4.06
N LEU A 12 -19.83 -19.63 -3.17
CA LEU A 12 -18.60 -18.92 -3.44
C LEU A 12 -17.41 -19.88 -3.67
N SER A 13 -17.33 -20.95 -2.89
CA SER A 13 -16.29 -21.98 -3.07
C SER A 13 -16.46 -22.75 -4.40
N LEU A 14 -17.68 -23.02 -4.82
CA LEU A 14 -17.95 -23.58 -6.14
C LEU A 14 -17.56 -22.65 -7.27
N LEU A 15 -17.89 -21.36 -7.10
CA LEU A 15 -17.55 -20.31 -8.06
C LEU A 15 -16.03 -20.12 -8.16
N GLU A 16 -15.32 -20.09 -7.03
CA GLU A 16 -13.86 -20.00 -6.98
C GLU A 16 -13.23 -21.13 -7.80
N ARG A 17 -13.66 -22.37 -7.58
CA ARG A 17 -13.20 -23.56 -8.35
C ARG A 17 -13.53 -23.46 -9.85
N ASP A 18 -14.72 -22.96 -10.22
CA ASP A 18 -15.09 -22.80 -11.63
C ASP A 18 -14.23 -21.76 -12.35
N TYR A 19 -13.76 -20.73 -11.63
CA TYR A 19 -12.87 -19.71 -12.17
C TYR A 19 -11.37 -20.06 -12.11
N GLU A 20 -10.97 -21.15 -11.43
CA GLU A 20 -9.62 -21.70 -11.47
C GLU A 20 -9.27 -22.31 -12.83
N ASP A 21 -10.28 -22.73 -13.62
CA ASP A 21 -10.08 -23.31 -14.96
C ASP A 21 -9.20 -22.38 -15.82
N GLU A 22 -8.16 -22.93 -16.46
CA GLU A 22 -7.23 -22.22 -17.34
C GLU A 22 -7.93 -21.52 -18.52
N LYS A 23 -9.08 -22.02 -18.95
CA LYS A 23 -9.90 -21.43 -20.01
C LYS A 23 -10.62 -20.16 -19.61
N ARG A 24 -10.67 -19.86 -18.32
CA ARG A 24 -11.26 -18.63 -17.79
C ARG A 24 -10.21 -17.51 -17.75
N GLY A 25 -10.56 -16.35 -18.26
CA GLY A 25 -9.71 -15.14 -18.19
C GLY A 25 -9.76 -14.38 -16.87
N LEU A 26 -10.67 -14.79 -15.98
CA LEU A 26 -10.90 -14.19 -14.66
C LEU A 26 -10.60 -15.21 -13.57
N TYR A 27 -10.35 -14.73 -12.36
CA TYR A 27 -10.32 -15.52 -11.13
C TYR A 27 -11.02 -14.78 -10.00
N LEU A 28 -11.44 -15.53 -8.98
CA LEU A 28 -12.07 -14.98 -7.80
C LEU A 28 -11.01 -14.79 -6.72
N ARG A 29 -10.89 -13.56 -6.20
CA ARG A 29 -9.92 -13.20 -5.17
C ARG A 29 -10.64 -12.81 -3.89
N LYS A 30 -10.14 -13.29 -2.76
CA LYS A 30 -10.55 -12.80 -1.43
C LYS A 30 -9.85 -11.48 -1.15
N VAL A 31 -10.62 -10.45 -0.80
CA VAL A 31 -10.10 -9.10 -0.52
C VAL A 31 -11.06 -8.34 0.38
N ALA A 32 -10.53 -7.61 1.39
CA ALA A 32 -11.33 -6.81 2.32
C ALA A 32 -12.52 -7.60 2.93
N GLU A 33 -12.25 -8.82 3.38
CA GLU A 33 -13.26 -9.76 3.93
C GLU A 33 -14.40 -10.13 2.96
N GLY A 34 -14.25 -9.83 1.67
CA GLY A 34 -15.18 -10.14 0.60
C GLY A 34 -14.53 -10.88 -0.56
N TYR A 35 -15.18 -10.79 -1.73
CA TYR A 35 -14.69 -11.41 -2.95
C TYR A 35 -14.72 -10.41 -4.12
N GLN A 36 -13.70 -10.49 -4.96
CA GLN A 36 -13.56 -9.69 -6.16
C GLN A 36 -13.20 -10.58 -7.35
N LEU A 37 -13.87 -10.36 -8.49
CA LEU A 37 -13.46 -10.94 -9.77
C LEU A 37 -12.31 -10.09 -10.34
N CYS A 38 -11.18 -10.73 -10.56
CA CYS A 38 -9.98 -10.12 -11.14
C CYS A 38 -9.60 -10.82 -12.44
N THR A 39 -8.91 -10.12 -13.31
CA THR A 39 -8.29 -10.70 -14.51
C THR A 39 -7.03 -11.46 -14.12
N LYS A 40 -6.82 -12.64 -14.74
CA LYS A 40 -5.59 -13.43 -14.49
C LYS A 40 -4.35 -12.67 -14.96
N GLU A 41 -3.26 -12.78 -14.23
CA GLU A 41 -2.00 -12.05 -14.47
C GLU A 41 -1.43 -12.28 -15.88
N GLN A 42 -1.61 -13.48 -16.43
CA GLN A 42 -1.20 -13.81 -17.80
C GLN A 42 -1.80 -12.89 -18.87
N HIS A 43 -2.89 -12.16 -18.57
CA HIS A 43 -3.54 -11.23 -19.48
C HIS A 43 -3.18 -9.76 -19.22
N TYR A 44 -2.28 -9.50 -18.24
CA TYR A 44 -1.96 -8.14 -17.78
C TYR A 44 -1.53 -7.22 -18.93
N GLU A 45 -0.59 -7.67 -19.77
CA GLU A 45 -0.07 -6.85 -20.88
C GLU A 45 -1.15 -6.50 -21.92
N LEU A 46 -2.04 -7.45 -22.24
CA LEU A 46 -3.15 -7.20 -23.15
C LEU A 46 -4.15 -6.21 -22.57
N ILE A 47 -4.47 -6.37 -21.30
CA ILE A 47 -5.41 -5.47 -20.59
C ILE A 47 -4.81 -4.08 -20.47
N LYS A 48 -3.52 -3.95 -20.17
CA LYS A 48 -2.80 -2.67 -20.10
C LYS A 48 -2.85 -1.91 -21.43
N GLN A 49 -2.74 -2.62 -22.56
CA GLN A 49 -2.89 -2.02 -23.89
C GLN A 49 -4.32 -1.55 -24.19
N LEU A 50 -5.32 -2.28 -23.71
CA LEU A 50 -6.73 -1.95 -23.91
C LEU A 50 -7.25 -0.90 -22.92
N ALA A 51 -6.73 -0.91 -21.70
CA ALA A 51 -7.14 0.01 -20.66
C ALA A 51 -6.49 1.38 -20.91
N ARG A 52 -7.27 2.31 -21.45
CA ARG A 52 -6.98 3.75 -21.33
C ARG A 52 -7.24 4.24 -19.92
N SER A 53 -6.81 3.48 -18.90
CA SER A 53 -7.13 3.83 -17.53
C SER A 53 -6.25 4.98 -17.05
N GLN A 54 -6.87 5.95 -16.43
CA GLN A 54 -6.18 6.87 -15.53
C GLN A 54 -5.69 6.03 -14.34
N GLU A 55 -4.48 5.52 -14.45
CA GLU A 55 -3.84 4.87 -13.32
C GLU A 55 -3.78 5.86 -12.17
N MET A 56 -4.31 5.45 -11.02
CA MET A 56 -4.14 6.20 -9.78
C MET A 56 -2.64 6.13 -9.41
N LYS A 57 -1.87 7.14 -9.82
CA LYS A 57 -0.45 7.21 -9.49
C LYS A 57 -0.28 7.93 -8.16
N LEU A 58 0.04 7.19 -7.12
CA LEU A 58 0.53 7.77 -5.89
C LEU A 58 1.98 8.23 -6.09
N SER A 59 2.29 9.45 -5.63
CA SER A 59 3.68 9.90 -5.55
C SER A 59 4.43 9.09 -4.48
N ASN A 60 5.76 9.06 -4.54
CA ASN A 60 6.58 8.41 -3.50
C ASN A 60 6.23 8.93 -2.11
N ALA A 61 6.08 10.25 -1.96
CA ALA A 61 5.66 10.87 -0.71
C ALA A 61 4.30 10.37 -0.21
N ALA A 62 3.34 10.15 -1.13
CA ALA A 62 2.03 9.61 -0.78
C ALA A 62 2.12 8.12 -0.38
N MET A 63 2.94 7.34 -1.07
CA MET A 63 3.16 5.93 -0.76
C MET A 63 3.81 5.74 0.61
N GLU A 64 4.87 6.51 0.92
CA GLU A 64 5.54 6.48 2.22
C GLU A 64 4.59 6.88 3.37
N THR A 65 3.81 7.95 3.19
CA THR A 65 2.85 8.39 4.20
C THR A 65 1.73 7.35 4.40
N LEU A 66 1.26 6.75 3.31
CA LEU A 66 0.25 5.69 3.35
C LEU A 66 0.78 4.45 4.09
N ALA A 67 2.05 4.08 3.85
CA ALA A 67 2.71 2.99 4.58
C ALA A 67 2.77 3.29 6.09
N ILE A 68 3.18 4.50 6.50
CA ILE A 68 3.17 4.89 7.91
C ILE A 68 1.79 4.72 8.53
N ILE A 69 0.74 5.17 7.81
CA ILE A 69 -0.64 5.01 8.30
C ILE A 69 -1.00 3.54 8.42
N ALA A 70 -0.72 2.72 7.40
CA ALA A 70 -1.05 1.31 7.38
C ALA A 70 -0.44 0.52 8.56
N PHE A 71 0.81 0.82 8.90
CA PHE A 71 1.53 0.12 9.98
C PHE A 71 1.35 0.72 11.38
N LYS A 72 1.03 2.03 11.47
CA LYS A 72 0.98 2.75 12.77
C LYS A 72 -0.43 3.16 13.20
N GLN A 73 -1.44 2.91 12.38
CA GLN A 73 -2.81 3.31 12.68
C GLN A 73 -3.33 2.78 14.03
N PRO A 74 -4.14 3.59 14.74
CA PRO A 74 -4.55 4.94 14.39
C PRO A 74 -3.44 5.98 14.69
N VAL A 75 -3.16 6.89 13.75
CA VAL A 75 -2.03 7.83 13.80
C VAL A 75 -2.46 9.26 13.47
N THR A 76 -1.86 10.26 14.13
CA THR A 76 -2.12 11.68 13.90
C THR A 76 -1.17 12.28 12.84
N ARG A 77 -1.51 13.46 12.28
CA ARG A 77 -0.62 14.18 11.34
C ARG A 77 0.73 14.49 11.97
N SER A 78 0.76 14.96 13.22
CA SER A 78 2.02 15.27 13.90
C SER A 78 2.92 14.06 14.07
N GLU A 79 2.36 12.89 14.35
CA GLU A 79 3.12 11.64 14.44
C GLU A 79 3.68 11.20 13.08
N MET A 80 2.88 11.35 12.01
CA MET A 80 3.36 11.10 10.64
C MET A 80 4.50 12.07 10.27
N GLU A 81 4.35 13.37 10.57
CA GLU A 81 5.39 14.39 10.34
C GLU A 81 6.67 14.11 11.11
N ALA A 82 6.54 13.64 12.36
CA ALA A 82 7.72 13.26 13.17
C ALA A 82 8.51 12.10 12.56
N ILE A 83 7.83 11.15 11.92
CA ILE A 83 8.48 10.02 11.22
C ILE A 83 9.06 10.48 9.88
N ARG A 84 8.32 11.30 9.13
CA ARG A 84 8.72 11.75 7.80
C ARG A 84 9.77 12.87 7.77
N GLY A 85 9.87 13.64 8.86
CA GLY A 85 10.70 14.86 8.92
C GLY A 85 10.15 16.05 8.12
N VAL A 86 9.01 15.92 7.45
CA VAL A 86 8.40 16.93 6.57
C VAL A 86 6.89 17.02 6.78
N LYS A 87 6.29 18.14 6.36
CA LYS A 87 4.84 18.35 6.40
C LYS A 87 4.10 17.36 5.51
N VAL A 88 2.97 16.83 6.04
CA VAL A 88 2.18 15.80 5.33
C VAL A 88 0.79 16.26 4.91
N ASP A 89 0.39 17.51 5.17
CA ASP A 89 -0.99 18.00 4.95
C ASP A 89 -1.50 17.75 3.53
N GLY A 90 -0.73 18.09 2.51
CA GLY A 90 -1.11 17.89 1.11
C GLY A 90 -1.28 16.43 0.76
N VAL A 91 -0.37 15.59 1.26
CA VAL A 91 -0.37 14.15 1.01
C VAL A 91 -1.58 13.48 1.71
N VAL A 92 -1.83 13.82 2.97
CA VAL A 92 -2.98 13.29 3.73
C VAL A 92 -4.29 13.65 3.04
N ASN A 93 -4.44 14.89 2.56
CA ASN A 93 -5.64 15.31 1.84
C ASN A 93 -5.81 14.50 0.54
N THR A 94 -4.76 14.28 -0.23
CA THR A 94 -4.80 13.44 -1.44
C THR A 94 -5.21 12.00 -1.11
N LEU A 95 -4.68 11.42 -0.04
CA LEU A 95 -5.04 10.06 0.39
C LEU A 95 -6.50 9.96 0.85
N LEU A 96 -7.02 11.02 1.50
CA LEU A 96 -8.45 11.15 1.86
C LEU A 96 -9.34 11.25 0.61
N GLU A 97 -8.97 12.09 -0.36
CA GLU A 97 -9.69 12.23 -1.64
C GLU A 97 -9.71 10.92 -2.43
N TYR A 98 -8.63 10.17 -2.43
CA TYR A 98 -8.59 8.83 -3.02
C TYR A 98 -9.38 7.80 -2.20
N GLY A 99 -9.77 8.14 -0.97
CA GLY A 99 -10.50 7.26 -0.08
C GLY A 99 -9.65 6.07 0.41
N LEU A 100 -8.33 6.17 0.37
CA LEU A 100 -7.42 5.14 0.87
C LEU A 100 -7.29 5.17 2.40
N ILE A 101 -7.51 6.35 2.99
CA ILE A 101 -7.53 6.57 4.42
C ILE A 101 -8.81 7.29 4.83
N SER A 102 -9.16 7.23 6.12
CA SER A 102 -10.27 7.94 6.72
C SER A 102 -9.92 8.42 8.13
N GLU A 103 -10.75 9.33 8.65
CA GLU A 103 -10.68 9.74 10.05
C GLU A 103 -11.18 8.60 10.94
N ALA A 104 -10.32 8.12 11.84
CA ALA A 104 -10.61 7.03 12.78
C ALA A 104 -11.04 7.54 14.17
N GLY A 105 -11.18 8.85 14.34
CA GLY A 105 -11.53 9.51 15.60
C GLY A 105 -10.58 10.64 15.98
N ARG A 106 -10.52 10.96 17.26
CA ARG A 106 -9.61 11.96 17.81
C ARG A 106 -8.81 11.38 18.96
N LYS A 107 -7.55 11.79 19.05
CA LYS A 107 -6.65 11.38 20.14
C LYS A 107 -7.04 12.12 21.42
N ASP A 108 -7.06 11.41 22.55
CA ASP A 108 -7.26 12.02 23.87
C ASP A 108 -5.96 12.66 24.35
N SER A 109 -5.67 13.85 23.83
CA SER A 109 -4.51 14.67 24.15
C SER A 109 -4.81 16.13 23.89
N ILE A 110 -3.95 17.04 24.33
CA ILE A 110 -4.13 18.49 24.15
C ILE A 110 -4.34 18.79 22.66
N GLY A 111 -5.42 19.51 22.34
CA GLY A 111 -5.80 19.86 20.98
C GLY A 111 -6.64 18.80 20.25
N HIS A 112 -6.89 17.64 20.85
CA HIS A 112 -7.70 16.55 20.29
C HIS A 112 -7.45 16.29 18.79
N PRO A 113 -6.19 16.01 18.38
CA PRO A 113 -5.86 15.87 16.96
C PRO A 113 -6.59 14.67 16.34
N ILE A 114 -6.90 14.79 15.05
CA ILE A 114 -7.57 13.75 14.27
C ILE A 114 -6.63 12.55 14.14
N LEU A 115 -7.18 11.37 14.34
CA LEU A 115 -6.55 10.08 14.08
C LEU A 115 -6.97 9.58 12.69
N TYR A 116 -6.03 9.03 11.96
CA TYR A 116 -6.23 8.47 10.62
C TYR A 116 -5.98 6.97 10.62
N GLY A 117 -6.72 6.27 9.78
CA GLY A 117 -6.57 4.85 9.52
C GLY A 117 -6.87 4.52 8.07
N THR A 118 -6.50 3.32 7.62
CA THR A 118 -6.81 2.82 6.29
C THR A 118 -8.28 2.40 6.15
N THR A 119 -8.75 2.26 4.91
CA THR A 119 -10.12 1.88 4.57
C THR A 119 -10.16 0.53 3.87
N ASP A 120 -11.38 0.00 3.65
CA ASP A 120 -11.57 -1.18 2.79
C ASP A 120 -11.05 -0.94 1.37
N LYS A 121 -11.15 0.30 0.88
CA LYS A 121 -10.61 0.66 -0.44
C LYS A 121 -9.08 0.52 -0.49
N PHE A 122 -8.38 0.80 0.60
CA PHE A 122 -6.95 0.48 0.73
C PHE A 122 -6.72 -1.02 0.57
N LEU A 123 -7.44 -1.86 1.33
CA LEU A 123 -7.31 -3.31 1.24
C LEU A 123 -7.58 -3.81 -0.19
N ILE A 124 -8.64 -3.32 -0.83
CA ILE A 124 -9.00 -3.67 -2.21
C ILE A 124 -7.89 -3.25 -3.19
N THR A 125 -7.36 -2.03 -3.05
CA THR A 125 -6.34 -1.47 -3.94
C THR A 125 -5.04 -2.26 -3.87
N PHE A 126 -4.62 -2.66 -2.67
CA PHE A 126 -3.40 -3.43 -2.45
C PHE A 126 -3.63 -4.94 -2.45
N GLY A 127 -4.88 -5.37 -2.61
CA GLY A 127 -5.27 -6.76 -2.72
C GLY A 127 -5.08 -7.56 -1.44
N LEU A 128 -5.25 -6.92 -0.31
CA LEU A 128 -5.18 -7.50 1.01
C LEU A 128 -6.57 -7.93 1.48
N ASN A 129 -6.67 -9.05 2.18
CA ASN A 129 -7.91 -9.45 2.81
C ASN A 129 -8.11 -8.74 4.16
N SER A 130 -7.01 -8.49 4.87
CA SER A 130 -7.00 -7.78 6.14
C SER A 130 -5.65 -7.07 6.35
N LEU A 131 -5.56 -6.20 7.36
CA LEU A 131 -4.29 -5.56 7.75
C LEU A 131 -3.24 -6.57 8.26
N LYS A 132 -3.64 -7.78 8.63
CA LYS A 132 -2.73 -8.84 9.05
C LYS A 132 -1.92 -9.44 7.88
N ASP A 133 -2.36 -9.18 6.65
CA ASP A 133 -1.67 -9.62 5.44
C ASP A 133 -0.53 -8.65 5.05
N LEU A 134 -0.38 -7.54 5.80
CA LEU A 134 0.79 -6.68 5.66
C LEU A 134 2.03 -7.43 6.18
N PRO A 135 3.18 -7.32 5.48
CA PRO A 135 4.42 -7.95 5.94
C PRO A 135 4.85 -7.38 7.30
N ASP A 136 5.50 -8.19 8.12
CA ASP A 136 6.06 -7.73 9.37
C ASP A 136 7.20 -6.72 9.10
N PHE A 137 7.24 -5.63 9.89
CA PHE A 137 8.21 -4.56 9.73
C PHE A 137 9.70 -5.03 9.77
N PRO A 138 10.06 -6.07 10.53
CA PRO A 138 11.42 -6.65 10.51
C PRO A 138 11.80 -7.29 9.17
N ASP A 139 10.83 -7.89 8.45
CA ASP A 139 11.11 -8.57 7.19
C ASP A 139 11.49 -7.60 6.07
N ILE A 140 10.89 -6.39 6.07
CA ILE A 140 11.22 -5.34 5.09
C ILE A 140 12.65 -4.83 5.28
N LEU A 141 13.14 -4.77 6.51
CA LEU A 141 14.51 -4.33 6.81
C LEU A 141 15.54 -5.43 6.51
N SER A 142 15.18 -6.71 6.69
CA SER A 142 16.09 -7.83 6.44
C SER A 142 16.31 -8.10 4.94
N GLU A 143 15.34 -7.79 4.09
CA GLU A 143 15.50 -7.94 2.63
C GLU A 143 16.43 -6.87 2.06
N HIS A 144 16.44 -5.66 2.63
CA HIS A 144 17.36 -4.59 2.20
C HIS A 144 18.78 -4.71 2.75
N GLU A 145 18.99 -5.45 3.85
CA GLU A 145 20.34 -5.72 4.38
C GLU A 145 21.10 -6.77 3.55
N ASN A 146 20.45 -7.51 2.66
CA ASN A 146 21.05 -8.58 1.86
C ASN A 146 21.39 -8.18 0.41
N GLU A 147 21.24 -6.91 0.01
CA GLU A 147 21.76 -6.43 -1.28
C GLU A 147 23.10 -5.69 -1.11
N PRO A 148 24.24 -6.42 -1.17
CA PRO A 148 25.57 -5.81 -1.03
C PRO A 148 25.92 -4.81 -2.14
N GLU A 149 25.20 -4.82 -3.25
CA GLU A 149 25.41 -3.89 -4.37
C GLU A 149 24.95 -2.46 -4.08
N GLN A 150 23.89 -2.26 -3.30
CA GLN A 150 23.39 -0.91 -3.00
C GLN A 150 24.23 -0.21 -1.92
N MET A 151 24.81 -0.96 -0.97
CA MET A 151 25.74 -0.39 0.01
C MET A 151 27.05 0.05 -0.64
N SER A 152 27.55 -0.65 -1.66
CA SER A 152 28.74 -0.29 -2.41
C SER A 152 28.51 0.99 -3.24
N LEU A 153 27.36 1.12 -3.88
CA LEU A 153 26.99 2.32 -4.64
C LEU A 153 26.82 3.57 -3.76
N MET A 154 26.25 3.41 -2.56
CA MET A 154 26.11 4.51 -1.59
C MET A 154 27.46 4.90 -0.99
N ALA A 155 28.35 3.96 -0.76
CA ALA A 155 29.71 4.23 -0.30
C ALA A 155 30.54 4.97 -1.35
N GLU A 156 30.48 4.55 -2.62
CA GLU A 156 31.14 5.22 -3.75
C GLU A 156 30.60 6.64 -3.98
N PHE A 157 29.26 6.83 -3.88
CA PHE A 157 28.65 8.15 -4.02
C PHE A 157 29.05 9.12 -2.90
N ASN A 158 29.17 8.63 -1.67
CA ASN A 158 29.63 9.44 -0.54
C ASN A 158 31.14 9.76 -0.61
N GLU A 159 31.96 8.86 -1.17
CA GLU A 159 33.39 9.16 -1.44
C GLU A 159 33.58 10.19 -2.56
N GLU A 160 32.73 10.17 -3.60
CA GLU A 160 32.78 11.20 -4.67
C GLU A 160 32.34 12.56 -4.15
N LEU A 161 31.30 12.63 -3.31
CA LEU A 161 30.86 13.89 -2.69
C LEU A 161 31.95 14.52 -1.80
N ASN A 162 32.62 13.73 -1.00
CA ASN A 162 33.71 14.23 -0.15
C ASN A 162 34.94 14.70 -0.95
N LYS A 163 35.21 14.11 -2.12
CA LYS A 163 36.33 14.56 -3.00
C LYS A 163 36.02 15.88 -3.71
N THR A 164 34.75 16.22 -3.93
CA THR A 164 34.35 17.49 -4.54
C THR A 164 34.35 18.66 -3.56
N GLU A 165 34.23 18.40 -2.27
CA GLU A 165 34.33 19.45 -1.23
C GLU A 165 35.80 19.82 -0.89
N GLU A 166 36.76 18.90 -1.04
CA GLU A 166 38.19 19.20 -0.80
C GLU A 166 38.92 19.94 -1.94
N THR A 167 38.30 20.02 -3.14
CA THR A 167 38.90 20.71 -4.30
C THR A 167 38.35 22.10 -4.57
N GLY A 168 37.51 22.63 -3.70
CA GLY A 168 36.85 23.94 -3.83
C GLY A 168 37.52 25.14 -3.16
N ASP A 169 38.68 24.99 -2.57
CA ASP A 169 39.45 26.10 -1.95
C ASP A 169 40.83 26.25 -2.58
N LEU A 170 40.88 26.99 -3.70
CA LEU A 170 42.08 27.69 -4.20
C LEU A 170 41.66 28.90 -5.05
#